data_57be84bc36846e7a582e21379b4400d9
#
_entry.id   57be84bc36846e7a582e21379b4400d9
#
_cell.length_a   1.000
_cell.length_b   1.000
_cell.length_c   1.000
_cell.angle_alpha   90.00
_cell.angle_beta   90.00
_cell.angle_gamma   90.00
#
_symmetry.space_group_name_H-M   'P 1'
#
loop_
_entity.id
_entity.type
_entity.pdbx_description
1 polymer ?
#
loop_
_entity_poly.entity_id
_entity_poly.type
_entity_poly.pdbx_seq_one_letter_code
_entity_poly.pdbx_strand_id
1 'polypeptide(L)'
;ITGVLRHSSAIAATVVMCFMLPLTAYIAIADPVSDCGCFGDLIILDNTTTFLKNVVLAYACVWLLRRNASCGSPFHASVQWAVVASSVIYALALAAVGYNVQPVADFRPYPLGTSMYADAGDDITLIYEKDGTRREFAVDELPDSTWTYISPAGSAAEDAGPGFPVFGEDGEETDIFEAEGDLLVFVVPDPGEHFLTRSRFANDLADYAAIHGATAVAIVGTSTAGLQEWKLLAAPHFEAYTAEDTDLKTLVRGDMGAVYLRDGIIQWKRNLASLDADLTECAPENTNALENISRPDDGRLATAMTLAYLGVLALLALGSFVIGVRRRK
;
A
#
# COMPACT_ATOMS: atom_id res chain seq x y z
N ILE A 1 10.70 -23.71 -6.77
CA ILE A 1 12.06 -23.42 -7.26
C ILE A 1 13.09 -24.18 -6.41
N THR A 2 13.04 -24.09 -5.08
CA THR A 2 14.02 -24.73 -4.18
C THR A 2 13.76 -26.22 -3.94
N GLY A 3 12.60 -26.78 -4.31
CA GLY A 3 12.19 -28.15 -4.04
C GLY A 3 12.09 -28.51 -2.56
N VAL A 4 12.04 -27.52 -1.65
CA VAL A 4 11.88 -27.73 -0.21
C VAL A 4 10.44 -28.15 0.08
N LEU A 5 10.27 -29.22 0.87
CA LEU A 5 8.97 -29.81 1.20
C LEU A 5 8.07 -29.96 -0.04
N ARG A 6 8.64 -30.36 -1.15
CA ARG A 6 8.06 -30.32 -2.50
C ARG A 6 6.62 -30.84 -2.60
N HIS A 7 6.30 -31.92 -1.88
CA HIS A 7 4.96 -32.51 -1.92
C HIS A 7 3.94 -31.60 -1.22
N SER A 8 4.26 -31.17 -0.02
CA SER A 8 3.39 -30.26 0.76
C SER A 8 3.23 -28.89 0.08
N SER A 9 4.32 -28.37 -0.50
CA SER A 9 4.27 -27.09 -1.25
C SER A 9 3.43 -27.22 -2.53
N ALA A 10 3.53 -28.34 -3.25
CA ALA A 10 2.71 -28.56 -4.44
C ALA A 10 1.23 -28.73 -4.09
N ILE A 11 0.91 -29.43 -2.98
CA ILE A 11 -0.48 -29.54 -2.48
C ILE A 11 -0.99 -28.17 -2.09
N ALA A 12 -0.25 -27.40 -1.28
CA ALA A 12 -0.67 -26.07 -0.83
C ALA A 12 -0.94 -25.13 -2.01
N ALA A 13 -0.03 -25.09 -2.99
CA ALA A 13 -0.22 -24.29 -4.19
C ALA A 13 -1.46 -24.72 -4.99
N THR A 14 -1.69 -26.05 -5.13
CA THR A 14 -2.88 -26.54 -5.83
C THR A 14 -4.16 -26.19 -5.09
N VAL A 15 -4.19 -26.28 -3.76
CA VAL A 15 -5.33 -25.87 -2.94
C VAL A 15 -5.64 -24.37 -3.15
N VAL A 16 -4.63 -23.50 -3.10
CA VAL A 16 -4.83 -22.07 -3.38
C VAL A 16 -5.43 -21.86 -4.78
N MET A 17 -4.91 -22.56 -5.79
CA MET A 17 -5.43 -22.45 -7.16
C MET A 17 -6.86 -22.99 -7.32
N CYS A 18 -7.26 -23.97 -6.51
CA CYS A 18 -8.64 -24.46 -6.50
C CYS A 18 -9.66 -23.40 -6.04
N PHE A 19 -9.24 -22.44 -5.21
CA PHE A 19 -10.07 -21.29 -4.83
C PHE A 19 -9.95 -20.14 -5.82
N MET A 20 -8.73 -19.82 -6.25
CA MET A 20 -8.45 -18.67 -7.12
C MET A 20 -9.04 -18.85 -8.52
N LEU A 21 -9.01 -20.06 -9.07
CA LEU A 21 -9.49 -20.30 -10.43
C LEU A 21 -11.00 -20.07 -10.58
N PRO A 22 -11.89 -20.63 -9.72
CA PRO A 22 -13.32 -20.33 -9.78
C PRO A 22 -13.64 -18.87 -9.50
N LEU A 23 -12.92 -18.22 -8.56
CA LEU A 23 -13.12 -16.83 -8.23
C LEU A 23 -12.83 -15.93 -9.44
N THR A 24 -11.67 -16.11 -10.07
CA THR A 24 -11.30 -15.31 -11.25
C THR A 24 -12.12 -15.65 -12.48
N ALA A 25 -12.65 -16.89 -12.60
CA ALA A 25 -13.63 -17.23 -13.61
C ALA A 25 -14.95 -16.46 -13.41
N TYR A 26 -15.43 -16.36 -12.17
CA TYR A 26 -16.62 -15.57 -11.85
C TYR A 26 -16.39 -14.08 -12.17
N ILE A 27 -15.27 -13.52 -11.78
CA ILE A 27 -14.91 -12.12 -12.05
C ILE A 27 -14.84 -11.87 -13.57
N ALA A 28 -14.24 -12.78 -14.34
CA ALA A 28 -14.11 -12.64 -15.79
C ALA A 28 -15.45 -12.78 -16.54
N ILE A 29 -16.45 -13.48 -15.97
CA ILE A 29 -17.75 -13.68 -16.61
C ILE A 29 -18.76 -12.62 -16.17
N ALA A 30 -18.81 -12.31 -14.88
CA ALA A 30 -19.80 -11.40 -14.29
C ALA A 30 -19.36 -9.93 -14.31
N ASP A 31 -18.07 -9.68 -14.50
CA ASP A 31 -17.43 -8.35 -14.55
C ASP A 31 -17.89 -7.38 -13.43
N PRO A 32 -17.92 -7.85 -12.16
CA PRO A 32 -18.42 -7.06 -11.05
C PRO A 32 -17.46 -5.93 -10.63
N VAL A 33 -16.22 -5.97 -11.07
CA VAL A 33 -15.15 -5.01 -10.78
C VAL A 33 -14.30 -4.78 -12.04
N SER A 34 -13.78 -3.58 -12.21
CA SER A 34 -12.98 -3.19 -13.38
C SER A 34 -11.70 -4.01 -13.54
N ASP A 35 -11.07 -4.37 -12.42
CA ASP A 35 -9.87 -5.21 -12.38
C ASP A 35 -9.86 -6.11 -11.12
N CYS A 36 -8.99 -7.11 -11.13
CA CYS A 36 -8.87 -8.07 -10.04
C CYS A 36 -8.07 -7.51 -8.83
N GLY A 37 -7.35 -6.40 -8.98
CA GLY A 37 -6.49 -5.81 -7.93
C GLY A 37 -5.33 -6.69 -7.46
N CYS A 38 -5.04 -7.83 -8.13
CA CYS A 38 -4.07 -8.82 -7.68
C CYS A 38 -2.63 -8.30 -7.58
N PHE A 39 -2.31 -7.25 -8.32
CA PHE A 39 -0.99 -6.60 -8.35
C PHE A 39 -1.03 -5.15 -7.86
N GLY A 40 -2.16 -4.70 -7.28
CA GLY A 40 -2.42 -3.29 -7.02
C GLY A 40 -2.30 -2.48 -8.32
N ASP A 41 -1.99 -1.21 -8.22
CA ASP A 41 -1.86 -0.30 -9.38
C ASP A 41 -0.55 -0.47 -10.16
N LEU A 42 0.36 -1.38 -9.71
CA LEU A 42 1.61 -1.64 -10.44
C LEU A 42 1.37 -2.21 -11.83
N ILE A 43 0.44 -3.14 -11.97
CA ILE A 43 0.07 -3.78 -13.24
C ILE A 43 -1.45 -4.01 -13.21
N ILE A 44 -2.16 -3.18 -13.92
CA ILE A 44 -3.60 -3.33 -14.11
C ILE A 44 -3.81 -4.38 -15.19
N LEU A 45 -4.36 -5.53 -14.82
CA LEU A 45 -4.71 -6.61 -15.74
C LEU A 45 -6.23 -6.72 -15.83
N ASP A 46 -6.73 -6.75 -17.06
CA ASP A 46 -8.14 -7.02 -17.28
C ASP A 46 -8.55 -8.40 -16.71
N ASN A 47 -9.82 -8.55 -16.40
CA ASN A 47 -10.37 -9.72 -15.74
C ASN A 47 -10.13 -11.01 -16.54
N THR A 48 -10.18 -10.92 -17.88
CA THR A 48 -9.96 -12.07 -18.79
C THR A 48 -8.49 -12.52 -18.76
N THR A 49 -7.55 -11.60 -18.83
CA THR A 49 -6.09 -11.89 -18.75
C THR A 49 -5.73 -12.48 -17.41
N THR A 50 -6.32 -11.97 -16.32
CA THR A 50 -6.14 -12.51 -14.96
C THR A 50 -6.65 -13.95 -14.86
N PHE A 51 -7.81 -14.27 -15.41
CA PHE A 51 -8.33 -15.64 -15.47
C PHE A 51 -7.40 -16.55 -16.28
N LEU A 52 -6.98 -16.15 -17.47
CA LEU A 52 -6.07 -16.94 -18.32
C LEU A 52 -4.73 -17.23 -17.62
N LYS A 53 -4.13 -16.23 -16.97
CA LYS A 53 -2.93 -16.40 -16.13
C LYS A 53 -3.16 -17.48 -15.06
N ASN A 54 -4.31 -17.46 -14.36
CA ASN A 54 -4.63 -18.42 -13.32
C ASN A 54 -4.88 -19.84 -13.87
N VAL A 55 -5.42 -19.99 -15.08
CA VAL A 55 -5.51 -21.28 -15.78
C VAL A 55 -4.12 -21.87 -16.00
N VAL A 56 -3.18 -21.07 -16.49
CA VAL A 56 -1.78 -21.52 -16.72
C VAL A 56 -1.11 -21.91 -15.39
N LEU A 57 -1.30 -21.11 -14.33
CA LEU A 57 -0.76 -21.42 -13.00
C LEU A 57 -1.38 -22.70 -12.41
N ALA A 58 -2.69 -22.90 -12.54
CA ALA A 58 -3.36 -24.12 -12.09
C ALA A 58 -2.84 -25.35 -12.82
N TYR A 59 -2.67 -25.25 -14.14
CA TYR A 59 -2.06 -26.33 -14.92
C TYR A 59 -0.64 -26.65 -14.42
N ALA A 60 0.19 -25.63 -14.19
CA ALA A 60 1.54 -25.80 -13.66
C ALA A 60 1.52 -26.48 -12.27
N CYS A 61 0.62 -26.08 -11.37
CA CYS A 61 0.46 -26.70 -10.05
C CYS A 61 0.09 -28.19 -10.15
N VAL A 62 -0.88 -28.54 -10.99
CA VAL A 62 -1.27 -29.94 -11.22
C VAL A 62 -0.12 -30.74 -11.84
N TRP A 63 0.60 -30.16 -12.79
CA TRP A 63 1.77 -30.80 -13.42
C TRP A 63 2.87 -31.05 -12.39
N LEU A 64 3.19 -30.06 -11.54
CA LEU A 64 4.16 -30.22 -10.44
C LEU A 64 3.71 -31.30 -9.45
N LEU A 65 2.44 -31.36 -9.10
CA LEU A 65 1.89 -32.36 -8.19
C LEU A 65 2.04 -33.78 -8.77
N ARG A 66 1.78 -33.95 -10.09
CA ARG A 66 1.93 -35.24 -10.77
C ARG A 66 3.38 -35.66 -10.96
N ARG A 67 4.32 -34.71 -11.21
CA ARG A 67 5.74 -34.97 -11.44
C ARG A 67 6.62 -34.77 -10.23
N ASN A 68 6.06 -34.68 -9.06
CA ASN A 68 6.74 -34.36 -7.80
C ASN A 68 7.95 -35.28 -7.51
N ALA A 69 7.91 -36.56 -7.89
CA ALA A 69 8.99 -37.52 -7.67
C ALA A 69 10.26 -37.18 -8.49
N SER A 70 10.13 -36.48 -9.62
CA SER A 70 11.24 -36.17 -10.54
C SER A 70 12.02 -34.89 -10.15
N CYS A 71 11.49 -34.06 -9.25
CA CYS A 71 12.15 -32.82 -8.83
C CYS A 71 12.99 -33.07 -7.57
N GLY A 72 14.32 -32.97 -7.67
CA GLY A 72 15.23 -33.03 -6.53
C GLY A 72 15.26 -31.73 -5.73
N SER A 73 15.48 -31.78 -4.41
CA SER A 73 15.81 -30.62 -3.62
C SER A 73 17.32 -30.47 -3.47
N PRO A 74 17.92 -29.29 -3.64
CA PRO A 74 19.32 -29.05 -3.34
C PRO A 74 19.60 -29.13 -1.82
N PHE A 75 18.56 -29.06 -1.00
CA PHE A 75 18.70 -29.09 0.46
C PHE A 75 18.51 -30.50 1.02
N HIS A 76 19.43 -30.89 1.91
CA HIS A 76 19.28 -32.12 2.68
C HIS A 76 18.02 -32.06 3.55
N ALA A 77 17.35 -33.18 3.80
CA ALA A 77 16.08 -33.23 4.53
C ALA A 77 16.11 -32.49 5.88
N SER A 78 17.23 -32.61 6.63
CA SER A 78 17.40 -31.90 7.90
C SER A 78 17.47 -30.36 7.78
N VAL A 79 17.91 -29.86 6.61
CA VAL A 79 18.08 -28.42 6.35
C VAL A 79 16.78 -27.80 5.81
N GLN A 80 15.90 -28.62 5.21
CA GLN A 80 14.66 -28.11 4.61
C GLN A 80 13.77 -27.35 5.62
N TRP A 81 13.66 -27.84 6.85
CA TRP A 81 12.90 -27.16 7.90
C TRP A 81 13.52 -25.83 8.32
N ALA A 82 14.86 -25.74 8.33
CA ALA A 82 15.55 -24.48 8.61
C ALA A 82 15.28 -23.46 7.49
N VAL A 83 15.23 -23.90 6.23
CA VAL A 83 14.84 -23.03 5.08
C VAL A 83 13.40 -22.55 5.22
N VAL A 84 12.47 -23.43 5.61
CA VAL A 84 11.07 -23.02 5.83
C VAL A 84 10.97 -22.03 6.98
N ALA A 85 11.59 -22.31 8.11
CA ALA A 85 11.56 -21.42 9.27
C ALA A 85 12.15 -20.04 8.95
N SER A 86 13.32 -20.00 8.30
CA SER A 86 13.92 -18.71 7.90
C SER A 86 13.06 -17.93 6.91
N SER A 87 12.38 -18.62 5.97
CA SER A 87 11.45 -17.97 5.03
C SER A 87 10.21 -17.40 5.72
N VAL A 88 9.66 -18.12 6.69
CA VAL A 88 8.51 -17.64 7.49
C VAL A 88 8.92 -16.45 8.35
N ILE A 89 10.07 -16.53 9.03
CA ILE A 89 10.60 -15.41 9.83
C ILE A 89 10.80 -14.17 8.95
N TYR A 90 11.42 -14.33 7.80
CA TYR A 90 11.63 -13.24 6.85
C TYR A 90 10.30 -12.62 6.39
N ALA A 91 9.32 -13.45 6.01
CA ALA A 91 8.02 -12.96 5.56
C ALA A 91 7.28 -12.20 6.68
N LEU A 92 7.29 -12.74 7.91
CA LEU A 92 6.68 -12.07 9.07
C LEU A 92 7.39 -10.77 9.44
N ALA A 93 8.72 -10.75 9.40
CA ALA A 93 9.49 -9.55 9.67
C ALA A 93 9.24 -8.46 8.62
N LEU A 94 9.20 -8.83 7.33
CA LEU A 94 8.89 -7.89 6.26
C LEU A 94 7.44 -7.37 6.36
N ALA A 95 6.49 -8.23 6.70
CA ALA A 95 5.10 -7.84 6.94
C ALA A 95 4.98 -6.90 8.14
N ALA A 96 5.70 -7.17 9.22
CA ALA A 96 5.71 -6.32 10.42
C ALA A 96 6.30 -4.92 10.10
N VAL A 97 7.39 -4.85 9.34
CA VAL A 97 7.96 -3.57 8.88
C VAL A 97 6.95 -2.83 8.00
N GLY A 98 6.36 -3.51 7.00
CA GLY A 98 5.38 -2.88 6.11
C GLY A 98 4.11 -2.39 6.82
N TYR A 99 3.72 -3.04 7.93
CA TYR A 99 2.57 -2.62 8.73
C TYR A 99 2.91 -1.44 9.65
N ASN A 100 4.06 -1.49 10.34
CA ASN A 100 4.41 -0.49 11.36
C ASN A 100 5.03 0.78 10.79
N VAL A 101 5.77 0.70 9.68
CA VAL A 101 6.53 1.84 9.13
C VAL A 101 5.86 2.42 7.90
N GLN A 102 5.29 1.69 7.06
CA GLN A 102 4.72 1.83 5.73
C GLN A 102 5.52 0.99 4.70
N PRO A 103 4.90 0.54 3.62
CA PRO A 103 5.58 -0.29 2.64
C PRO A 103 6.65 0.50 1.89
N VAL A 104 7.81 -0.14 1.68
CA VAL A 104 8.94 0.42 0.92
C VAL A 104 8.58 0.68 -0.55
N ALA A 105 7.71 -0.15 -1.11
CA ALA A 105 7.12 0.05 -2.42
C ALA A 105 5.59 0.12 -2.23
N ASP A 106 5.06 1.30 -2.45
CA ASP A 106 3.62 1.54 -2.33
C ASP A 106 2.98 1.46 -3.72
N PHE A 107 2.18 0.42 -3.92
CA PHE A 107 1.41 0.16 -5.14
C PHE A 107 -0.07 0.50 -4.94
N ARG A 108 -0.38 1.40 -4.05
CA ARG A 108 -1.73 1.90 -3.78
C ARG A 108 -1.94 3.21 -4.55
N PRO A 109 -3.21 3.67 -4.65
CA PRO A 109 -3.55 4.87 -5.42
C PRO A 109 -2.79 6.14 -5.04
N TYR A 110 -2.25 6.22 -3.83
CA TYR A 110 -1.59 7.41 -3.30
C TYR A 110 -0.11 7.15 -2.94
N PRO A 111 0.79 6.84 -3.91
CA PRO A 111 2.22 6.72 -3.64
C PRO A 111 2.85 8.07 -3.29
N LEU A 112 4.11 8.04 -2.87
CA LEU A 112 4.88 9.28 -2.65
C LEU A 112 5.03 10.05 -3.95
N GLY A 113 4.85 11.37 -3.90
CA GLY A 113 4.87 12.25 -5.05
C GLY A 113 3.52 12.44 -5.75
N THR A 114 2.48 11.71 -5.34
CA THR A 114 1.12 11.90 -5.87
C THR A 114 0.54 13.21 -5.33
N SER A 115 -0.11 13.96 -6.22
CA SER A 115 -0.94 15.09 -5.83
C SER A 115 -2.26 14.57 -5.24
N MET A 116 -2.58 15.01 -4.02
CA MET A 116 -3.89 14.77 -3.40
C MET A 116 -4.94 15.77 -3.91
N TYR A 117 -4.45 16.86 -4.47
CA TYR A 117 -5.24 17.87 -5.13
C TYR A 117 -5.42 17.49 -6.59
N ALA A 118 -6.62 17.16 -6.98
CA ALA A 118 -7.00 17.14 -8.37
C ALA A 118 -7.14 18.63 -8.77
N ASP A 119 -6.08 19.19 -9.34
CA ASP A 119 -6.23 20.49 -9.99
C ASP A 119 -7.33 20.32 -11.04
N ALA A 120 -8.54 20.72 -10.66
CA ALA A 120 -9.65 20.89 -11.56
C ALA A 120 -9.40 22.17 -12.40
N GLY A 121 -8.13 22.33 -12.81
CA GLY A 121 -7.79 23.31 -13.83
C GLY A 121 -8.68 23.06 -15.02
N ASP A 122 -9.13 24.11 -15.67
CA ASP A 122 -10.07 24.17 -16.78
C ASP A 122 -9.78 23.23 -17.98
N ASP A 123 -8.80 22.32 -17.86
CA ASP A 123 -8.27 21.46 -18.93
C ASP A 123 -8.33 19.95 -18.63
N ILE A 124 -9.21 19.47 -17.71
CA ILE A 124 -9.43 18.03 -17.64
C ILE A 124 -10.13 17.60 -18.92
N THR A 125 -9.36 16.96 -19.81
CA THR A 125 -9.92 16.32 -20.98
C THR A 125 -10.06 14.82 -20.73
N LEU A 126 -11.12 14.25 -21.27
CA LEU A 126 -11.44 12.83 -21.15
C LEU A 126 -11.25 12.17 -22.53
N ILE A 127 -10.54 11.06 -22.58
CA ILE A 127 -10.35 10.30 -23.82
C ILE A 127 -11.52 9.36 -23.99
N TYR A 128 -12.22 9.53 -25.11
CA TYR A 128 -13.26 8.61 -25.57
C TYR A 128 -12.84 7.93 -26.86
N GLU A 129 -13.31 6.72 -27.06
CA GLU A 129 -13.06 5.93 -28.27
C GLU A 129 -14.36 5.58 -28.98
N LYS A 130 -14.39 5.75 -30.30
CA LYS A 130 -15.46 5.29 -31.18
C LYS A 130 -14.85 4.77 -32.48
N ASP A 131 -15.22 3.57 -32.88
CA ASP A 131 -14.77 2.93 -34.13
C ASP A 131 -13.24 2.89 -34.26
N GLY A 132 -12.52 2.68 -33.15
CA GLY A 132 -11.05 2.66 -33.09
C GLY A 132 -10.39 4.06 -33.19
N THR A 133 -11.17 5.15 -33.18
CA THR A 133 -10.67 6.52 -33.17
C THR A 133 -10.80 7.11 -31.77
N ARG A 134 -9.69 7.53 -31.18
CA ARG A 134 -9.64 8.19 -29.88
C ARG A 134 -9.68 9.70 -30.05
N ARG A 135 -10.47 10.37 -29.24
CA ARG A 135 -10.56 11.83 -29.16
C ARG A 135 -10.64 12.28 -27.71
N GLU A 136 -10.07 13.43 -27.46
CA GLU A 136 -10.15 14.14 -26.18
C GLU A 136 -11.36 15.07 -26.20
N PHE A 137 -12.11 15.05 -25.08
CA PHE A 137 -13.28 15.93 -24.88
C PHE A 137 -13.12 16.60 -23.52
N ALA A 138 -13.42 17.89 -23.45
CA ALA A 138 -13.49 18.60 -22.19
C ALA A 138 -14.69 18.11 -21.35
N VAL A 139 -14.61 18.26 -20.02
CA VAL A 139 -15.64 17.75 -19.09
C VAL A 139 -17.00 18.41 -19.35
N ASP A 140 -17.01 19.63 -19.84
CA ASP A 140 -18.22 20.39 -20.21
C ASP A 140 -18.73 20.08 -21.64
N GLU A 141 -17.94 19.39 -22.47
CA GLU A 141 -18.27 19.02 -23.87
C GLU A 141 -18.26 17.49 -24.06
N LEU A 142 -18.90 16.74 -23.18
CA LEU A 142 -18.92 15.28 -23.26
C LEU A 142 -19.62 14.77 -24.53
N PRO A 143 -19.08 13.74 -25.20
CA PRO A 143 -19.68 13.17 -26.38
C PRO A 143 -20.97 12.41 -26.08
N ASP A 144 -21.72 12.10 -27.12
CA ASP A 144 -22.95 11.32 -27.00
C ASP A 144 -22.66 9.85 -26.56
N SER A 145 -23.70 9.11 -26.21
CA SER A 145 -23.66 7.73 -25.70
C SER A 145 -23.07 6.70 -26.68
N THR A 146 -22.65 7.09 -27.88
CA THR A 146 -22.02 6.21 -28.87
C THR A 146 -20.49 6.13 -28.69
N TRP A 147 -19.93 6.96 -27.83
CA TRP A 147 -18.52 6.95 -27.47
C TRP A 147 -18.30 6.22 -26.17
N THR A 148 -17.23 5.45 -26.09
CA THR A 148 -16.85 4.69 -24.89
C THR A 148 -15.72 5.45 -24.19
N TYR A 149 -15.91 5.74 -22.91
CA TYR A 149 -14.88 6.35 -22.06
C TYR A 149 -13.69 5.39 -21.91
N ILE A 150 -12.47 5.91 -22.01
CA ILE A 150 -11.21 5.15 -21.88
C ILE A 150 -10.43 5.59 -20.63
N SER A 151 -10.07 6.87 -20.54
CA SER A 151 -9.25 7.39 -19.43
C SER A 151 -9.29 8.92 -19.42
N PRO A 152 -8.88 9.56 -18.31
CA PRO A 152 -8.58 11.00 -18.34
C PRO A 152 -7.37 11.27 -19.25
N ALA A 153 -7.34 12.44 -19.85
CA ALA A 153 -6.21 12.91 -20.66
C ALA A 153 -5.57 14.15 -20.01
N GLY A 154 -4.25 14.21 -20.01
CA GLY A 154 -3.49 15.34 -19.47
C GLY A 154 -2.44 14.91 -18.46
N SER A 155 -1.31 15.59 -18.41
CA SER A 155 -0.21 15.32 -17.48
C SER A 155 -0.60 15.53 -16.00
N ALA A 156 -1.56 16.41 -15.74
CA ALA A 156 -2.12 16.63 -14.40
C ALA A 156 -3.00 15.46 -13.95
N ALA A 157 -3.65 14.74 -14.87
CA ALA A 157 -4.51 13.59 -14.54
C ALA A 157 -3.72 12.29 -14.33
N GLU A 158 -2.51 12.17 -14.88
CA GLU A 158 -1.63 11.02 -14.64
C GLU A 158 -0.96 11.07 -13.26
N ASP A 159 -0.72 12.28 -12.73
CA ASP A 159 -0.09 12.52 -11.42
C ASP A 159 -1.11 12.75 -10.29
N ALA A 160 -2.37 12.99 -10.60
CA ALA A 160 -3.44 13.13 -9.61
C ALA A 160 -3.95 11.75 -9.15
N GLY A 161 -4.01 11.54 -7.85
CA GLY A 161 -4.66 10.36 -7.29
C GLY A 161 -6.17 10.36 -7.58
N PRO A 162 -6.85 9.21 -7.42
CA PRO A 162 -8.31 9.16 -7.46
C PRO A 162 -8.88 10.09 -6.38
N GLY A 163 -9.95 10.82 -6.67
CA GLY A 163 -10.52 11.77 -5.70
C GLY A 163 -10.64 11.18 -4.29
N PHE A 164 -10.33 11.97 -3.29
CA PHE A 164 -10.38 11.59 -1.89
C PHE A 164 -11.38 12.48 -1.15
N PRO A 165 -12.67 12.10 -1.08
CA PRO A 165 -13.70 12.94 -0.48
C PRO A 165 -13.50 13.02 1.04
N VAL A 166 -13.49 14.25 1.55
CA VAL A 166 -13.35 14.56 2.98
C VAL A 166 -14.54 15.43 3.38
N PHE A 167 -15.15 15.14 4.52
CA PHE A 167 -16.36 15.81 4.98
C PHE A 167 -16.11 16.56 6.28
N GLY A 168 -16.61 17.78 6.34
CA GLY A 168 -16.59 18.61 7.54
C GLY A 168 -17.58 18.15 8.63
N GLU A 169 -17.66 18.90 9.73
CA GLU A 169 -18.60 18.64 10.83
C GLU A 169 -20.06 18.80 10.42
N ASP A 170 -20.32 19.64 9.44
CA ASP A 170 -21.63 19.87 8.83
C ASP A 170 -22.05 18.75 7.86
N GLY A 171 -21.11 17.84 7.53
CA GLY A 171 -21.30 16.77 6.55
C GLY A 171 -21.17 17.25 5.10
N GLU A 172 -20.73 18.48 4.88
CA GLU A 172 -20.42 18.98 3.55
C GLU A 172 -19.01 18.55 3.15
N GLU A 173 -18.82 18.25 1.86
CA GLU A 173 -17.52 17.92 1.31
C GLU A 173 -16.60 19.14 1.34
N THR A 174 -15.39 18.96 1.82
CA THR A 174 -14.40 20.02 2.00
C THR A 174 -13.10 19.61 1.36
N ASP A 175 -12.54 20.44 0.52
CA ASP A 175 -11.21 20.21 -0.02
C ASP A 175 -10.14 20.80 0.92
N ILE A 176 -9.54 19.93 1.71
CA ILE A 176 -8.46 20.29 2.64
C ILE A 176 -7.08 20.25 1.98
N PHE A 177 -6.99 19.70 0.78
CA PHE A 177 -5.72 19.49 0.07
C PHE A 177 -5.38 20.64 -0.90
N GLU A 178 -6.31 21.55 -1.16
CA GLU A 178 -6.09 22.77 -1.96
C GLU A 178 -5.15 23.79 -1.31
N ALA A 179 -4.83 23.62 -0.04
CA ALA A 179 -4.01 24.58 0.68
C ALA A 179 -2.59 24.65 0.11
N GLU A 180 -2.18 25.84 -0.33
CA GLU A 180 -0.76 26.13 -0.60
C GLU A 180 0.06 25.99 0.69
N GLY A 181 1.25 25.42 0.59
CA GLY A 181 2.17 25.26 1.69
C GLY A 181 2.22 23.84 2.27
N ASP A 182 2.66 23.75 3.51
CA ASP A 182 2.91 22.48 4.19
C ASP A 182 1.69 22.04 5.02
N LEU A 183 1.22 20.81 4.79
CA LEU A 183 0.09 20.20 5.48
C LEU A 183 0.48 18.86 6.12
N LEU A 184 0.23 18.72 7.41
CA LEU A 184 0.39 17.46 8.16
C LEU A 184 -0.99 16.85 8.41
N VAL A 185 -1.26 15.70 7.81
CA VAL A 185 -2.54 14.99 7.92
C VAL A 185 -2.39 13.78 8.81
N PHE A 186 -3.10 13.74 9.93
CA PHE A 186 -3.27 12.54 10.73
C PHE A 186 -4.42 11.71 10.17
N VAL A 187 -4.13 10.51 9.74
CA VAL A 187 -5.11 9.59 9.14
C VAL A 187 -5.44 8.52 10.15
N VAL A 188 -6.71 8.46 10.58
CA VAL A 188 -7.23 7.57 11.62
C VAL A 188 -8.33 6.68 11.03
N PRO A 189 -8.00 5.55 10.39
CA PRO A 189 -9.01 4.70 9.76
C PRO A 189 -9.99 4.08 10.77
N ASP A 190 -9.51 3.78 11.99
CA ASP A 190 -10.33 3.26 13.08
C ASP A 190 -10.11 4.11 14.34
N PRO A 191 -11.12 4.90 14.78
CA PRO A 191 -11.01 5.80 15.92
C PRO A 191 -11.08 5.08 17.28
N GLY A 192 -10.63 3.84 17.38
CA GLY A 192 -10.60 3.04 18.59
C GLY A 192 -9.62 3.52 19.68
N GLU A 193 -9.45 2.71 20.73
CA GLU A 193 -8.60 3.04 21.90
C GLU A 193 -7.12 3.30 21.56
N HIS A 194 -6.63 2.77 20.44
CA HIS A 194 -5.24 2.92 20.01
C HIS A 194 -4.88 4.39 19.68
N PHE A 195 -5.81 5.18 19.19
CA PHE A 195 -5.58 6.60 18.95
C PHE A 195 -5.37 7.37 20.25
N LEU A 196 -6.17 7.09 21.27
CA LEU A 196 -6.14 7.83 22.53
C LEU A 196 -4.78 7.76 23.21
N THR A 197 -4.08 6.64 23.08
CA THR A 197 -2.73 6.48 23.64
C THR A 197 -1.66 7.34 22.90
N ARG A 198 -1.99 7.81 21.69
CA ARG A 198 -1.07 8.56 20.81
C ARG A 198 -1.52 9.99 20.57
N SER A 199 -2.72 10.38 21.06
CA SER A 199 -3.28 11.72 20.87
C SER A 199 -2.34 12.82 21.38
N ARG A 200 -1.67 12.57 22.50
CA ARG A 200 -0.68 13.51 23.04
C ARG A 200 0.47 13.74 22.05
N PHE A 201 1.06 12.67 21.54
CA PHE A 201 2.16 12.80 20.56
C PHE A 201 1.68 13.44 19.25
N ALA A 202 0.44 13.17 18.80
CA ALA A 202 -0.14 13.84 17.65
C ALA A 202 -0.30 15.35 17.91
N ASN A 203 -0.74 15.76 19.11
CA ASN A 203 -0.84 17.16 19.48
C ASN A 203 0.55 17.83 19.55
N ASP A 204 1.53 17.18 20.19
CA ASP A 204 2.91 17.70 20.25
C ASP A 204 3.50 17.88 18.83
N LEU A 205 3.20 16.94 17.93
CA LEU A 205 3.66 17.02 16.53
C LEU A 205 2.91 18.09 15.73
N ALA A 206 1.62 18.30 15.99
CA ALA A 206 0.83 19.36 15.38
C ALA A 206 1.30 20.74 15.84
N ASP A 207 1.55 20.90 17.14
CA ASP A 207 2.09 22.15 17.70
C ASP A 207 3.48 22.47 17.11
N TYR A 208 4.32 21.44 16.94
CA TYR A 208 5.60 21.58 16.26
C TYR A 208 5.43 21.99 14.79
N ALA A 209 4.48 21.36 14.06
CA ALA A 209 4.17 21.70 12.67
C ALA A 209 3.75 23.18 12.54
N ALA A 210 2.87 23.64 13.42
CA ALA A 210 2.40 25.02 13.43
C ALA A 210 3.53 26.04 13.66
N ILE A 211 4.48 25.74 14.54
CA ILE A 211 5.68 26.59 14.77
C ILE A 211 6.53 26.72 13.50
N HIS A 212 6.55 25.68 12.65
CA HIS A 212 7.30 25.64 11.39
C HIS A 212 6.47 26.05 10.17
N GLY A 213 5.27 26.60 10.37
CA GLY A 213 4.41 27.13 9.29
C GLY A 213 3.60 26.07 8.54
N ALA A 214 3.53 24.85 9.05
CA ALA A 214 2.69 23.80 8.50
C ALA A 214 1.35 23.76 9.23
N THR A 215 0.26 23.53 8.49
CA THR A 215 -1.07 23.28 9.06
C THR A 215 -1.20 21.81 9.44
N ALA A 216 -1.84 21.51 10.56
CA ALA A 216 -2.13 20.13 10.94
C ALA A 216 -3.66 19.88 10.93
N VAL A 217 -4.06 18.73 10.40
CA VAL A 217 -5.47 18.28 10.38
C VAL A 217 -5.55 16.77 10.65
N ALA A 218 -6.74 16.28 11.04
CA ALA A 218 -7.00 14.84 11.07
C ALA A 218 -8.14 14.47 10.12
N ILE A 219 -8.06 13.26 9.56
CA ILE A 219 -9.16 12.61 8.83
C ILE A 219 -9.47 11.31 9.54
N VAL A 220 -10.71 11.17 10.03
CA VAL A 220 -11.14 10.07 10.90
C VAL A 220 -12.19 9.22 10.20
N GLY A 221 -12.01 7.90 10.20
CA GLY A 221 -12.93 6.92 9.63
C GLY A 221 -14.16 6.71 10.50
N THR A 222 -15.02 7.73 10.57
CA THR A 222 -16.22 7.69 11.40
C THR A 222 -17.33 8.56 10.81
N SER A 223 -18.54 8.48 11.37
CA SER A 223 -19.63 9.38 11.04
C SER A 223 -19.43 10.75 11.70
N THR A 224 -20.16 11.76 11.22
CA THR A 224 -20.16 13.11 11.81
C THR A 224 -20.46 13.10 13.32
N ALA A 225 -21.38 12.24 13.76
CA ALA A 225 -21.68 12.08 15.18
C ALA A 225 -20.52 11.44 15.96
N GLY A 226 -19.86 10.44 15.37
CA GLY A 226 -18.69 9.79 15.95
C GLY A 226 -17.47 10.74 16.00
N LEU A 227 -17.35 11.67 15.08
CA LEU A 227 -16.30 12.68 15.10
C LEU A 227 -16.38 13.57 16.33
N GLN A 228 -17.58 13.96 16.75
CA GLN A 228 -17.75 14.76 17.96
C GLN A 228 -17.34 14.00 19.21
N GLU A 229 -17.71 12.70 19.31
CA GLU A 229 -17.27 11.84 20.40
C GLU A 229 -15.75 11.67 20.39
N TRP A 230 -15.16 11.42 19.22
CA TRP A 230 -13.73 11.31 19.06
C TRP A 230 -12.99 12.58 19.48
N LYS A 231 -13.47 13.78 19.09
CA LYS A 231 -12.88 15.07 19.49
C LYS A 231 -12.90 15.27 21.02
N LEU A 232 -13.97 14.86 21.68
CA LEU A 232 -14.05 14.94 23.14
C LEU A 232 -13.03 14.05 23.84
N LEU A 233 -12.76 12.86 23.30
CA LEU A 233 -11.84 11.89 23.87
C LEU A 233 -10.38 12.19 23.52
N ALA A 234 -10.11 12.54 22.28
CA ALA A 234 -8.78 12.78 21.76
C ALA A 234 -8.22 14.17 22.09
N ALA A 235 -9.11 15.15 22.32
CA ALA A 235 -8.79 16.57 22.56
C ALA A 235 -7.73 17.12 21.56
N PRO A 236 -7.98 17.03 20.23
CA PRO A 236 -7.00 17.43 19.23
C PRO A 236 -6.75 18.95 19.27
N HIS A 237 -5.48 19.36 19.06
CA HIS A 237 -5.09 20.76 18.88
C HIS A 237 -5.25 21.22 17.42
N PHE A 238 -5.87 20.42 16.56
CA PHE A 238 -6.03 20.64 15.13
C PHE A 238 -7.45 20.31 14.70
N GLU A 239 -7.82 20.76 13.51
CA GLU A 239 -9.14 20.48 12.94
C GLU A 239 -9.23 19.00 12.53
N ALA A 240 -10.44 18.45 12.58
CA ALA A 240 -10.69 17.07 12.23
C ALA A 240 -11.93 16.95 11.34
N TYR A 241 -11.80 16.08 10.37
CA TYR A 241 -12.74 15.79 9.29
C TYR A 241 -13.07 14.30 9.27
N THR A 242 -14.06 13.90 8.49
CA THR A 242 -14.44 12.51 8.30
C THR A 242 -14.21 12.05 6.87
N ALA A 243 -13.92 10.76 6.68
CA ALA A 243 -13.93 10.09 5.40
C ALA A 243 -14.31 8.61 5.59
N GLU A 244 -14.54 7.89 4.50
CA GLU A 244 -14.78 6.45 4.59
C GLU A 244 -13.52 5.70 5.04
N ASP A 245 -13.68 4.72 5.92
CA ASP A 245 -12.58 3.94 6.49
C ASP A 245 -11.80 3.16 5.41
N THR A 246 -12.50 2.72 4.36
CA THR A 246 -11.91 2.04 3.20
C THR A 246 -10.93 2.94 2.46
N ASP A 247 -11.27 4.21 2.25
CA ASP A 247 -10.43 5.19 1.55
C ASP A 247 -9.21 5.53 2.39
N LEU A 248 -9.39 5.74 3.71
CA LEU A 248 -8.29 5.98 4.62
C LEU A 248 -7.29 4.82 4.65
N LYS A 249 -7.75 3.57 4.54
CA LYS A 249 -6.90 2.37 4.45
C LYS A 249 -6.14 2.27 3.14
N THR A 250 -6.57 2.96 2.08
CA THR A 250 -5.77 3.09 0.85
C THR A 250 -4.63 4.08 1.01
N LEU A 251 -4.83 5.14 1.79
CA LEU A 251 -3.83 6.18 2.03
C LEU A 251 -2.73 5.71 2.99
N VAL A 252 -3.10 5.13 4.14
CA VAL A 252 -2.15 4.62 5.15
C VAL A 252 -2.43 3.18 5.53
N ARG A 253 -1.43 2.50 6.11
CA ARG A 253 -1.59 1.19 6.75
C ARG A 253 -1.50 1.33 8.25
N GLY A 254 -2.18 0.41 8.95
CA GLY A 254 -2.22 0.41 10.41
C GLY A 254 -3.32 1.30 10.98
N ASP A 255 -3.29 1.46 12.29
CA ASP A 255 -4.38 2.08 13.04
C ASP A 255 -4.36 3.61 12.95
N MET A 256 -3.18 4.20 12.76
CA MET A 256 -3.00 5.63 12.63
C MET A 256 -1.75 5.98 11.84
N GLY A 257 -1.91 6.78 10.80
CA GLY A 257 -0.81 7.31 9.97
C GLY A 257 -0.67 8.82 10.09
N ALA A 258 0.51 9.29 9.74
CA ALA A 258 0.79 10.69 9.46
C ALA A 258 1.23 10.80 8.00
N VAL A 259 0.69 11.75 7.28
CA VAL A 259 1.00 12.08 5.89
C VAL A 259 1.41 13.55 5.84
N TYR A 260 2.55 13.82 5.28
CA TYR A 260 3.02 15.19 5.11
C TYR A 260 2.98 15.56 3.63
N LEU A 261 2.30 16.66 3.36
CA LEU A 261 2.13 17.20 2.02
C LEU A 261 2.80 18.56 1.92
N ARG A 262 3.27 18.89 0.74
CA ARG A 262 3.71 20.22 0.34
C ARG A 262 3.02 20.58 -0.95
N ASP A 263 2.28 21.68 -0.94
CA ASP A 263 1.48 22.13 -2.08
C ASP A 263 0.59 20.99 -2.64
N GLY A 264 -0.08 20.26 -1.74
CA GLY A 264 -0.93 19.12 -2.08
C GLY A 264 -0.21 17.83 -2.48
N ILE A 265 1.13 17.82 -2.60
CA ILE A 265 1.91 16.66 -3.03
C ILE A 265 2.43 15.87 -1.82
N ILE A 266 2.18 14.56 -1.79
CA ILE A 266 2.64 13.68 -0.70
C ILE A 266 4.16 13.60 -0.70
N GLN A 267 4.78 14.12 0.37
CA GLN A 267 6.22 14.06 0.58
C GLN A 267 6.63 12.78 1.31
N TRP A 268 5.89 12.42 2.36
CA TRP A 268 6.08 11.17 3.07
C TRP A 268 4.79 10.70 3.76
N LYS A 269 4.74 9.39 4.04
CA LYS A 269 3.70 8.73 4.83
C LYS A 269 4.36 7.82 5.85
N ARG A 270 3.88 7.85 7.09
CA ARG A 270 4.36 7.00 8.17
C ARG A 270 3.23 6.55 9.07
N ASN A 271 3.36 5.37 9.66
CA ASN A 271 2.56 5.03 10.83
C ASN A 271 3.05 5.89 12.01
N LEU A 272 2.13 6.53 12.73
CA LEU A 272 2.48 7.38 13.86
C LEU A 272 3.30 6.61 14.92
N ALA A 273 3.08 5.30 15.01
CA ALA A 273 3.85 4.40 15.89
C ALA A 273 5.33 4.29 15.54
N SER A 274 5.70 4.58 14.29
CA SER A 274 7.07 4.47 13.81
C SER A 274 7.84 5.79 13.86
N LEU A 275 7.16 6.88 14.21
CA LEU A 275 7.81 8.16 14.44
C LEU A 275 8.42 8.17 15.84
N ASP A 276 9.65 8.69 15.93
CA ASP A 276 10.34 8.85 17.20
C ASP A 276 9.65 9.95 18.01
N ALA A 277 9.34 9.67 19.28
CA ALA A 277 8.74 10.65 20.17
C ALA A 277 9.66 11.87 20.41
N ASP A 278 10.97 11.65 20.30
CA ASP A 278 11.97 12.72 20.48
C ASP A 278 12.21 13.54 19.20
N LEU A 279 11.46 13.26 18.13
CA LEU A 279 11.62 13.93 16.82
C LEU A 279 11.55 15.45 16.93
N THR A 280 10.61 15.95 17.73
CA THR A 280 10.36 17.38 17.94
C THR A 280 11.37 18.02 18.93
N GLU A 281 11.97 17.22 19.81
CA GLU A 281 12.92 17.70 20.81
C GLU A 281 14.38 17.73 20.30
N CYS A 282 14.72 16.78 19.41
CA CYS A 282 16.09 16.58 18.93
C CYS A 282 16.42 17.33 17.62
N ALA A 283 15.43 17.99 17.00
CA ALA A 283 15.67 18.73 15.76
C ALA A 283 16.51 19.99 16.04
N PRO A 284 17.55 20.29 15.22
CA PRO A 284 18.26 21.55 15.31
C PRO A 284 17.30 22.74 15.12
N GLU A 285 17.49 23.81 15.89
CA GLU A 285 16.59 25.00 15.93
C GLU A 285 16.26 25.61 14.54
N ASN A 286 17.10 25.36 13.53
CA ASN A 286 16.92 25.90 12.18
C ASN A 286 16.52 24.85 11.14
N THR A 287 16.11 23.67 11.55
CA THR A 287 15.79 22.59 10.62
C THR A 287 14.39 22.06 10.93
N ASN A 288 13.48 22.11 9.95
CA ASN A 288 12.19 21.49 10.09
C ASN A 288 12.37 19.95 10.06
N ALA A 289 12.13 19.30 11.19
CA ALA A 289 12.24 17.84 11.30
C ALA A 289 11.29 17.12 10.36
N LEU A 290 10.12 17.69 10.10
CA LEU A 290 9.11 17.11 9.20
C LEU A 290 9.63 16.94 7.77
N GLU A 291 10.48 17.84 7.29
CA GLU A 291 11.08 17.74 5.95
C GLU A 291 12.09 16.58 5.82
N ASN A 292 12.64 16.13 6.93
CA ASN A 292 13.73 15.15 6.96
C ASN A 292 13.27 13.72 7.29
N ILE A 293 12.00 13.50 7.67
CA ILE A 293 11.45 12.19 8.04
C ILE A 293 11.50 11.19 6.87
N SER A 294 11.41 11.67 5.65
CA SER A 294 11.23 10.84 4.43
C SER A 294 12.52 10.26 3.85
N ARG A 295 13.64 10.32 4.53
CA ARG A 295 14.89 9.86 3.93
C ARG A 295 15.07 8.33 3.98
N PRO A 296 15.81 7.76 3.04
CA PRO A 296 15.68 6.41 2.49
C PRO A 296 16.13 5.25 3.39
N ASP A 297 16.06 5.38 4.72
CA ASP A 297 16.47 4.31 5.62
C ASP A 297 15.54 3.08 5.55
N ASP A 298 14.27 3.28 5.16
CA ASP A 298 13.30 2.18 5.04
C ASP A 298 13.63 1.23 3.89
N GLY A 299 14.04 1.79 2.75
CA GLY A 299 14.55 1.00 1.63
C GLY A 299 15.83 0.26 1.98
N ARG A 300 16.71 0.87 2.78
CA ARG A 300 17.92 0.24 3.28
C ARG A 300 17.61 -0.89 4.26
N LEU A 301 16.63 -0.70 5.15
CA LEU A 301 16.21 -1.75 6.10
C LEU A 301 15.67 -2.98 5.37
N ALA A 302 14.73 -2.80 4.44
CA ALA A 302 14.18 -3.90 3.65
C ALA A 302 15.26 -4.59 2.80
N THR A 303 16.17 -3.81 2.21
CA THR A 303 17.32 -4.35 1.46
C THR A 303 18.25 -5.15 2.37
N ALA A 304 18.60 -4.63 3.55
CA ALA A 304 19.44 -5.32 4.51
C ALA A 304 18.80 -6.62 5.01
N MET A 305 17.49 -6.61 5.30
CA MET A 305 16.74 -7.81 5.67
C MET A 305 16.73 -8.84 4.55
N THR A 306 16.55 -8.40 3.30
CA THR A 306 16.57 -9.29 2.12
C THR A 306 17.95 -9.88 1.91
N LEU A 307 19.00 -9.08 2.00
CA LEU A 307 20.39 -9.56 1.88
C LEU A 307 20.76 -10.54 3.01
N ALA A 308 20.34 -10.25 4.24
CA ALA A 308 20.54 -11.16 5.37
C ALA A 308 19.82 -12.50 5.14
N TYR A 309 18.58 -12.47 4.67
CA TYR A 309 17.83 -13.68 4.33
C TYR A 309 18.50 -14.48 3.22
N LEU A 310 18.94 -13.83 2.14
CA LEU A 310 19.69 -14.49 1.05
C LEU A 310 21.01 -15.09 1.55
N GLY A 311 21.71 -14.40 2.46
CA GLY A 311 22.91 -14.89 3.13
C GLY A 311 22.64 -16.17 3.94
N VAL A 312 21.54 -16.19 4.72
CA VAL A 312 21.11 -17.38 5.46
C VAL A 312 20.83 -18.54 4.50
N LEU A 313 20.10 -18.31 3.41
CA LEU A 313 19.83 -19.35 2.41
C LEU A 313 21.11 -19.89 1.77
N ALA A 314 22.07 -19.02 1.46
CA ALA A 314 23.36 -19.43 0.91
C ALA A 314 24.15 -20.30 1.91
N LEU A 315 24.19 -19.92 3.19
CA LEU A 315 24.84 -20.72 4.24
C LEU A 315 24.16 -22.07 4.43
N LEU A 316 22.84 -22.14 4.42
CA LEU A 316 22.08 -23.39 4.50
C LEU A 316 22.34 -24.30 3.28
N ALA A 317 22.46 -23.71 2.08
CA ALA A 317 22.78 -24.44 0.87
C ALA A 317 24.21 -25.03 0.93
N LEU A 318 25.21 -24.24 1.35
CA LEU A 318 26.58 -24.69 1.57
C LEU A 318 26.66 -25.81 2.63
N GLY A 319 25.98 -25.62 3.75
CA GLY A 319 25.89 -26.63 4.81
C GLY A 319 25.28 -27.95 4.30
N SER A 320 24.20 -27.84 3.51
CA SER A 320 23.56 -29.00 2.89
C SER A 320 24.52 -29.74 1.93
N PHE A 321 25.28 -29.00 1.13
CA PHE A 321 26.28 -29.57 0.22
C PHE A 321 27.37 -30.33 0.99
N VAL A 322 27.92 -29.73 2.06
CA VAL A 322 28.97 -30.36 2.90
C VAL A 322 28.44 -31.64 3.56
N ILE A 323 27.23 -31.65 4.09
CA ILE A 323 26.59 -32.84 4.66
C ILE A 323 26.42 -33.93 3.59
N GLY A 324 26.00 -33.56 2.38
CA GLY A 324 25.84 -34.48 1.26
C GLY A 324 27.13 -35.12 0.81
N VAL A 325 28.23 -34.36 0.79
CA VAL A 325 29.56 -34.85 0.44
C VAL A 325 30.12 -35.81 1.53
N ARG A 326 29.96 -35.48 2.82
CA ARG A 326 30.40 -36.33 3.94
C ARG A 326 29.69 -37.68 4.00
N ARG A 327 28.45 -37.79 3.55
CA ARG A 327 27.69 -39.05 3.53
C ARG A 327 27.98 -39.93 2.32
N ARG A 328 28.70 -39.42 1.29
CA ARG A 328 29.12 -40.16 0.12
C ARG A 328 30.54 -40.75 0.26
N LYS A 329 31.29 -40.36 1.30
CA LYS A 329 32.52 -40.97 1.77
C LYS A 329 32.21 -41.93 2.93
#